data_e2e0d1ebaabc7ab557623c1c47e5369d
#
_entry.id   e2e0d1ebaabc7ab557623c1c47e5369d
#
_cell.length_a   1.000
_cell.length_b   1.000
_cell.length_c   1.000
_cell.angle_alpha   90.00
_cell.angle_beta   90.00
_cell.angle_gamma   90.00
#
_symmetry.space_group_name_H-M   'P 1'
#
loop_
_entity.id
_entity.type
_entity.pdbx_description
1 polymer ?
#
loop_
_entity_poly.entity_id
_entity_poly.type
_entity_poly.pdbx_seq_one_letter_code
_entity_poly.pdbx_strand_id
1 'polypeptide(L)'
;MAYNHGISTRETATPVSAAVGGDSGLQVVIGTAPVNMAADPAAAVNTPILANSLSEAVQALGYSGDFKTYSLCQSMDATFKLFGAGPVVFINVLDPATHKKTFTAQTLQLNNKQATLDLQGVLLDGLTVKDGTTASKTYTLGKDYLAEFNTDGTLQITMIGDAASATTLTVNGNQIDASKVTAADIVGGVTSDGKETGCEVIRQVYPKLGMTPGILLAPGWSHNPTVAAALQGKCENINGFLTAECVLDIDCTSTGAKKYTDVKTKKEASGMTSEHAYALWPKFAVGDVLYAPSAIAAAAMSAKDIEAGNLPSLYIGNSALPITGLALDDGTEVILDQEQANVLNGAGVATAINANGYHLWGNNSCAYPATTDPKDRWFWVRRFFTWRRNSVALTYQARVDEPVNKQRLIENIVDSENITGNGFVSRGICAGYACSYNADDNPITEILNGHVQFKIALAPYTPAEFIEFVFSFDTSALETALNS
;
A
#
# COMPACT_ATOMS: atom_id res chain seq x y z
N MET A 1 -51.82 -31.78 4.56
CA MET A 1 -51.84 -30.35 4.94
C MET A 1 -52.91 -30.21 6.01
N ALA A 2 -52.58 -29.60 7.15
CA ALA A 2 -53.57 -29.31 8.18
C ALA A 2 -54.55 -28.25 7.63
N TYR A 3 -55.85 -28.49 7.80
CA TYR A 3 -56.90 -27.56 7.45
C TYR A 3 -56.83 -26.36 8.44
N ASN A 4 -56.55 -25.15 7.88
CA ASN A 4 -56.49 -23.91 8.65
C ASN A 4 -57.69 -23.03 8.26
N HIS A 5 -58.57 -22.73 9.24
CA HIS A 5 -59.66 -21.80 9.09
C HIS A 5 -59.46 -20.64 10.06
N GLY A 6 -59.07 -19.45 9.55
CA GLY A 6 -58.79 -18.28 10.36
C GLY A 6 -57.88 -17.28 9.66
N ILE A 7 -57.60 -16.15 10.31
CA ILE A 7 -56.66 -15.12 9.86
C ILE A 7 -55.27 -15.47 10.41
N SER A 8 -54.27 -15.53 9.53
CA SER A 8 -52.87 -15.63 9.92
C SER A 8 -52.16 -14.35 9.58
N THR A 9 -51.40 -13.80 10.49
CA THR A 9 -50.51 -12.65 10.26
C THR A 9 -49.07 -13.11 10.36
N ARG A 10 -48.25 -12.62 9.48
CA ARG A 10 -46.81 -12.90 9.47
C ARG A 10 -46.06 -11.62 9.18
N GLU A 11 -45.10 -11.31 10.02
CA GLU A 11 -44.14 -10.26 9.75
C GLU A 11 -42.96 -10.84 8.95
N THR A 12 -42.51 -10.13 7.92
CA THR A 12 -41.27 -10.39 7.22
C THR A 12 -40.30 -9.27 7.52
N ALA A 13 -39.02 -9.59 7.69
CA ALA A 13 -37.98 -8.58 7.86
C ALA A 13 -38.01 -7.58 6.69
N THR A 14 -37.83 -6.30 7.01
CA THR A 14 -37.67 -5.27 5.98
C THR A 14 -36.48 -5.64 5.09
N PRO A 15 -36.65 -5.70 3.78
CA PRO A 15 -35.53 -5.98 2.88
C PRO A 15 -34.56 -4.80 2.91
N VAL A 16 -33.39 -4.99 3.49
CA VAL A 16 -32.29 -4.03 3.49
C VAL A 16 -31.17 -4.53 2.58
N SER A 17 -30.49 -3.61 1.92
CA SER A 17 -29.28 -3.94 1.16
C SER A 17 -28.16 -4.30 2.14
N ALA A 18 -27.60 -5.49 2.01
CA ALA A 18 -26.43 -5.86 2.80
C ALA A 18 -25.25 -4.95 2.40
N ALA A 19 -24.65 -4.28 3.40
CA ALA A 19 -23.50 -3.45 3.16
C ALA A 19 -22.31 -4.28 2.69
N VAL A 20 -21.70 -3.88 1.59
CA VAL A 20 -20.45 -4.46 1.08
C VAL A 20 -19.29 -3.67 1.69
N GLY A 21 -18.35 -4.38 2.33
CA GLY A 21 -17.13 -3.75 2.86
C GLY A 21 -16.17 -3.41 1.72
N GLY A 22 -15.53 -2.23 1.80
CA GLY A 22 -14.34 -1.94 0.99
C GLY A 22 -13.08 -2.46 1.69
N ASP A 23 -12.04 -2.74 0.93
CA ASP A 23 -10.77 -3.25 1.45
C ASP A 23 -9.85 -2.08 1.85
N SER A 24 -10.17 -1.35 2.94
CA SER A 24 -9.43 -0.14 3.34
C SER A 24 -7.94 -0.37 3.58
N GLY A 25 -7.58 -1.54 4.06
CA GLY A 25 -6.20 -1.94 4.35
C GLY A 25 -5.47 -2.58 3.18
N LEU A 26 -6.11 -2.77 2.01
CA LEU A 26 -5.45 -3.36 0.85
C LEU A 26 -4.40 -2.41 0.29
N GLN A 27 -3.15 -2.81 0.43
CA GLN A 27 -2.03 -2.10 -0.18
C GLN A 27 -1.94 -2.44 -1.67
N VAL A 28 -1.72 -1.41 -2.51
CA VAL A 28 -1.29 -1.57 -3.91
C VAL A 28 0.08 -0.93 -4.04
N VAL A 29 1.10 -1.76 -4.16
CA VAL A 29 2.50 -1.37 -4.12
C VAL A 29 3.10 -1.42 -5.51
N ILE A 30 3.65 -0.28 -5.98
CA ILE A 30 4.30 -0.17 -7.29
C ILE A 30 5.81 -0.05 -7.09
N GLY A 31 6.59 -0.79 -7.87
CA GLY A 31 8.05 -0.76 -7.74
C GLY A 31 8.75 -1.84 -8.54
N THR A 32 9.92 -2.23 -8.07
CA THR A 32 10.81 -3.21 -8.70
C THR A 32 10.95 -4.47 -7.85
N ALA A 33 11.07 -5.63 -8.51
CA ALA A 33 11.30 -6.92 -7.88
C ALA A 33 12.34 -7.74 -8.67
N PRO A 34 13.05 -8.71 -8.05
CA PRO A 34 14.01 -9.58 -8.73
C PRO A 34 13.28 -10.68 -9.51
N VAL A 35 12.54 -10.28 -10.54
CA VAL A 35 11.66 -11.17 -11.32
C VAL A 35 12.36 -12.30 -12.06
N ASN A 36 13.69 -12.24 -12.21
CA ASN A 36 14.49 -13.37 -12.71
C ASN A 36 14.33 -14.63 -11.83
N MET A 37 14.01 -14.44 -10.55
CA MET A 37 13.76 -15.53 -9.58
C MET A 37 12.27 -15.93 -9.51
N ALA A 38 11.40 -15.22 -10.22
CA ALA A 38 9.96 -15.53 -10.27
C ALA A 38 9.68 -16.80 -11.07
N ALA A 39 8.55 -17.45 -10.80
CA ALA A 39 8.12 -18.62 -11.54
C ALA A 39 7.87 -18.30 -13.03
N ASP A 40 7.34 -17.11 -13.33
CA ASP A 40 7.19 -16.58 -14.70
C ASP A 40 7.60 -15.10 -14.71
N PRO A 41 8.85 -14.80 -15.07
CA PRO A 41 9.37 -13.43 -15.09
C PRO A 41 8.59 -12.47 -15.99
N ALA A 42 8.06 -12.93 -17.11
CA ALA A 42 7.35 -12.09 -18.07
C ALA A 42 5.94 -11.77 -17.61
N ALA A 43 5.24 -12.71 -16.99
CA ALA A 43 3.90 -12.51 -16.44
C ALA A 43 3.87 -11.57 -15.24
N ALA A 44 5.00 -11.41 -14.55
CA ALA A 44 5.15 -10.53 -13.38
C ALA A 44 5.20 -9.04 -13.72
N VAL A 45 5.27 -8.66 -15.02
CA VAL A 45 5.49 -7.26 -15.45
C VAL A 45 4.17 -6.53 -15.67
N ASN A 46 4.01 -5.35 -15.05
CA ASN A 46 2.84 -4.48 -15.20
C ASN A 46 1.50 -5.24 -15.10
N THR A 47 1.44 -6.16 -14.13
CA THR A 47 0.25 -6.96 -13.83
C THR A 47 -0.02 -6.87 -12.33
N PRO A 48 -1.28 -6.65 -11.89
CA PRO A 48 -1.58 -6.66 -10.47
C PRO A 48 -1.51 -8.10 -9.94
N ILE A 49 -0.57 -8.35 -9.03
CA ILE A 49 -0.33 -9.65 -8.41
C ILE A 49 -0.78 -9.61 -6.97
N LEU A 50 -1.81 -10.38 -6.64
CA LEU A 50 -2.28 -10.55 -5.26
C LEU A 50 -1.42 -11.59 -4.56
N ALA A 51 -0.93 -11.24 -3.37
CA ALA A 51 -0.24 -12.15 -2.48
C ALA A 51 -0.86 -12.10 -1.08
N ASN A 52 -1.22 -13.27 -0.54
CA ASN A 52 -1.76 -13.41 0.81
C ASN A 52 -0.66 -13.73 1.83
N SER A 53 0.52 -14.08 1.35
CA SER A 53 1.67 -14.46 2.17
C SER A 53 2.99 -14.09 1.49
N LEU A 54 4.06 -14.06 2.29
CA LEU A 54 5.41 -13.85 1.76
C LEU A 54 5.78 -14.94 0.74
N SER A 55 5.41 -16.19 0.97
CA SER A 55 5.72 -17.30 0.06
C SER A 55 5.10 -17.10 -1.31
N GLU A 56 3.83 -16.66 -1.38
CA GLU A 56 3.15 -16.35 -2.65
C GLU A 56 3.83 -15.17 -3.37
N ALA A 57 4.18 -14.10 -2.62
CA ALA A 57 4.87 -12.95 -3.19
C ALA A 57 6.25 -13.33 -3.75
N VAL A 58 7.03 -14.13 -3.02
CA VAL A 58 8.35 -14.62 -3.45
C VAL A 58 8.23 -15.52 -4.68
N GLN A 59 7.26 -16.42 -4.72
CA GLN A 59 7.04 -17.28 -5.90
C GLN A 59 6.68 -16.48 -7.15
N ALA A 60 5.88 -15.42 -6.99
CA ALA A 60 5.39 -14.62 -8.12
C ALA A 60 6.38 -13.55 -8.59
N LEU A 61 7.24 -13.02 -7.71
CA LEU A 61 8.05 -11.83 -7.97
C LEU A 61 9.54 -12.01 -7.67
N GLY A 62 9.93 -13.08 -6.98
CA GLY A 62 11.24 -13.21 -6.36
C GLY A 62 11.37 -12.35 -5.10
N TYR A 63 12.49 -12.48 -4.39
CA TYR A 63 12.79 -11.70 -3.20
C TYR A 63 14.29 -11.44 -3.06
N SER A 64 14.63 -10.24 -2.59
CA SER A 64 16.00 -9.84 -2.25
C SER A 64 15.97 -8.92 -1.02
N GLY A 65 17.01 -9.00 -0.20
CA GLY A 65 17.24 -8.04 0.89
C GLY A 65 17.77 -6.68 0.42
N ASP A 66 18.09 -6.52 -0.86
CA ASP A 66 18.49 -5.23 -1.43
C ASP A 66 17.23 -4.40 -1.76
N PHE A 67 16.69 -3.74 -0.75
CA PHE A 67 15.49 -2.92 -0.87
C PHE A 67 15.68 -1.64 -1.69
N LYS A 68 16.93 -1.22 -1.90
CA LYS A 68 17.25 -0.07 -2.72
C LYS A 68 17.08 -0.40 -4.21
N THR A 69 17.50 -1.58 -4.62
CA THR A 69 17.38 -2.09 -6.00
C THR A 69 15.99 -2.66 -6.25
N TYR A 70 15.43 -3.40 -5.29
CA TYR A 70 14.15 -4.12 -5.42
C TYR A 70 13.14 -3.61 -4.40
N SER A 71 12.54 -2.49 -4.73
CA SER A 71 11.72 -1.70 -3.79
C SER A 71 10.44 -2.42 -3.33
N LEU A 72 9.87 -3.35 -4.09
CA LEU A 72 8.71 -4.14 -3.66
C LEU A 72 9.04 -5.07 -2.47
N CYS A 73 10.30 -5.55 -2.40
CA CYS A 73 10.71 -6.48 -1.35
C CYS A 73 10.62 -5.87 0.05
N GLN A 74 10.79 -4.55 0.20
CA GLN A 74 10.62 -3.91 1.50
C GLN A 74 9.17 -3.92 1.99
N SER A 75 8.18 -3.78 1.09
CA SER A 75 6.76 -3.92 1.46
C SER A 75 6.38 -5.38 1.73
N MET A 76 6.97 -6.35 1.00
CA MET A 76 6.81 -7.77 1.33
C MET A 76 7.31 -8.05 2.74
N ASP A 77 8.49 -7.54 3.07
CA ASP A 77 9.11 -7.74 4.38
C ASP A 77 8.33 -7.02 5.49
N ALA A 78 8.03 -5.74 5.31
CA ALA A 78 7.27 -4.96 6.27
C ALA A 78 5.91 -5.60 6.55
N THR A 79 5.13 -5.90 5.52
CA THR A 79 3.76 -6.36 5.72
C THR A 79 3.69 -7.79 6.23
N PHE A 80 4.43 -8.73 5.62
CA PHE A 80 4.29 -10.14 5.98
C PHE A 80 5.16 -10.58 7.15
N LYS A 81 6.39 -10.02 7.32
CA LYS A 81 7.27 -10.42 8.42
C LYS A 81 7.13 -9.54 9.66
N LEU A 82 7.13 -8.20 9.49
CA LEU A 82 7.12 -7.31 10.64
C LEU A 82 5.72 -7.17 11.26
N PHE A 83 4.69 -7.08 10.44
CA PHE A 83 3.32 -6.87 10.92
C PHE A 83 2.40 -8.10 10.79
N GLY A 84 2.77 -9.13 10.05
CA GLY A 84 1.93 -10.32 9.85
C GLY A 84 0.58 -10.02 9.21
N ALA A 85 0.52 -8.97 8.37
CA ALA A 85 -0.69 -8.49 7.73
C ALA A 85 -0.78 -8.97 6.27
N GLY A 86 -1.89 -8.73 5.63
CA GLY A 86 -2.17 -9.05 4.22
C GLY A 86 -3.66 -9.13 3.95
N PRO A 87 -4.08 -9.27 2.71
CA PRO A 87 -3.29 -9.39 1.48
C PRO A 87 -2.66 -8.08 0.99
N VAL A 88 -1.75 -8.20 0.00
CA VAL A 88 -1.11 -7.07 -0.70
C VAL A 88 -1.17 -7.31 -2.20
N VAL A 89 -1.43 -6.27 -2.97
CA VAL A 89 -1.30 -6.27 -4.42
C VAL A 89 0.01 -5.61 -4.82
N PHE A 90 0.83 -6.32 -5.58
CA PHE A 90 2.10 -5.82 -6.10
C PHE A 90 2.01 -5.56 -7.60
N ILE A 91 2.59 -4.47 -8.06
CA ILE A 91 2.75 -4.09 -9.48
C ILE A 91 4.24 -3.88 -9.72
N ASN A 92 4.88 -4.87 -10.35
CA ASN A 92 6.28 -4.76 -10.71
C ASN A 92 6.42 -4.12 -12.09
N VAL A 93 7.27 -3.09 -12.20
CA VAL A 93 7.56 -2.40 -13.46
C VAL A 93 8.89 -2.82 -14.09
N LEU A 94 9.72 -3.59 -13.37
CA LEU A 94 10.97 -4.09 -13.92
C LEU A 94 10.68 -5.17 -14.96
N ASP A 95 10.95 -4.86 -16.23
CA ASP A 95 10.72 -5.74 -17.38
C ASP A 95 12.03 -6.41 -17.81
N PRO A 96 12.17 -7.74 -17.68
CA PRO A 96 13.38 -8.45 -18.09
C PRO A 96 13.65 -8.42 -19.61
N ALA A 97 12.65 -8.04 -20.42
CA ALA A 97 12.86 -7.88 -21.86
C ALA A 97 13.62 -6.59 -22.20
N THR A 98 13.38 -5.51 -21.45
CA THR A 98 13.94 -4.16 -21.70
C THR A 98 14.96 -3.73 -20.65
N HIS A 99 14.75 -4.03 -19.37
CA HIS A 99 15.60 -3.66 -18.24
C HIS A 99 16.66 -4.74 -17.98
N LYS A 100 17.49 -5.02 -18.99
CA LYS A 100 18.57 -6.01 -18.93
C LYS A 100 19.87 -5.49 -19.48
N LYS A 101 20.97 -6.15 -19.12
CA LYS A 101 22.30 -5.99 -19.68
C LYS A 101 22.95 -7.35 -19.88
N THR A 102 23.86 -7.44 -20.87
CA THR A 102 24.64 -8.63 -21.07
C THR A 102 25.81 -8.63 -20.07
N PHE A 103 26.08 -9.77 -19.45
CA PHE A 103 27.25 -9.93 -18.62
C PHE A 103 28.42 -10.58 -19.41
N THR A 104 29.65 -10.26 -19.01
CA THR A 104 30.83 -10.85 -19.59
C THR A 104 30.90 -12.35 -19.29
N ALA A 105 31.26 -13.15 -20.29
CA ALA A 105 31.35 -14.60 -20.13
C ALA A 105 32.21 -14.99 -18.91
N GLN A 106 31.62 -15.85 -18.07
CA GLN A 106 32.26 -16.36 -16.85
C GLN A 106 32.73 -17.79 -17.05
N THR A 107 33.96 -18.08 -16.58
CA THR A 107 34.46 -19.44 -16.54
C THR A 107 34.31 -20.00 -15.14
N LEU A 108 33.55 -21.09 -15.02
CA LEU A 108 33.22 -21.72 -13.74
C LEU A 108 33.92 -23.07 -13.64
N GLN A 109 34.51 -23.35 -12.48
CA GLN A 109 35.04 -24.68 -12.15
C GLN A 109 33.94 -25.51 -11.50
N LEU A 110 33.75 -26.73 -11.99
CA LEU A 110 32.81 -27.65 -11.42
C LEU A 110 33.42 -28.39 -10.23
N ASN A 111 32.70 -28.38 -9.11
CA ASN A 111 33.00 -29.21 -7.95
C ASN A 111 31.81 -30.14 -7.70
N ASN A 112 32.03 -31.45 -7.73
CA ASN A 112 30.96 -32.44 -7.57
C ASN A 112 29.79 -32.20 -8.54
N LYS A 113 30.09 -31.88 -9.82
CA LYS A 113 29.10 -31.56 -10.88
C LYS A 113 28.33 -30.25 -10.69
N GLN A 114 28.69 -29.43 -9.72
CA GLN A 114 28.03 -28.16 -9.43
C GLN A 114 28.98 -26.98 -9.59
N ALA A 115 28.47 -25.85 -10.07
CA ALA A 115 29.15 -24.57 -10.09
C ALA A 115 28.15 -23.47 -9.78
N THR A 116 28.58 -22.46 -9.05
CA THR A 116 27.78 -21.26 -8.77
C THR A 116 28.25 -20.12 -9.66
N LEU A 117 27.32 -19.53 -10.40
CA LEU A 117 27.54 -18.27 -11.10
C LEU A 117 27.25 -17.15 -10.08
N ASP A 118 28.32 -16.54 -9.59
CA ASP A 118 28.29 -15.48 -8.58
C ASP A 118 27.92 -14.14 -9.22
N LEU A 119 26.71 -14.12 -9.82
CA LEU A 119 26.06 -12.94 -10.39
C LEU A 119 24.59 -12.96 -10.00
N GLN A 120 24.08 -11.80 -9.60
CA GLN A 120 22.67 -11.63 -9.31
C GLN A 120 21.89 -11.17 -10.54
N GLY A 121 20.60 -11.46 -10.55
CA GLY A 121 19.71 -11.01 -11.60
C GLY A 121 19.84 -11.78 -12.92
N VAL A 122 20.53 -12.90 -12.96
CA VAL A 122 20.73 -13.71 -14.18
C VAL A 122 19.39 -14.15 -14.76
N LEU A 123 19.20 -13.94 -16.05
CA LEU A 123 18.02 -14.41 -16.78
C LEU A 123 18.31 -15.79 -17.36
N LEU A 124 17.44 -16.76 -17.10
CA LEU A 124 17.56 -18.11 -17.68
C LEU A 124 17.23 -18.10 -19.18
N ASP A 125 16.37 -17.17 -19.61
CA ASP A 125 16.12 -16.96 -21.04
C ASP A 125 17.34 -16.36 -21.72
N GLY A 126 17.80 -17.05 -22.77
CA GLY A 126 19.02 -16.68 -23.49
C GLY A 126 20.31 -17.00 -22.75
N LEU A 127 20.30 -17.72 -21.61
CA LEU A 127 21.51 -18.20 -20.95
C LEU A 127 22.16 -19.26 -21.79
N THR A 128 23.46 -19.09 -22.06
CA THR A 128 24.24 -20.05 -22.81
C THR A 128 25.32 -20.67 -21.92
N VAL A 129 25.26 -21.98 -21.76
CA VAL A 129 26.20 -22.77 -20.98
C VAL A 129 26.99 -23.67 -21.97
N LYS A 130 28.30 -23.50 -22.00
CA LYS A 130 29.23 -24.24 -22.89
C LYS A 130 30.25 -25.00 -22.08
N ASP A 131 30.84 -26.01 -22.71
CA ASP A 131 32.02 -26.67 -22.20
C ASP A 131 33.19 -25.68 -22.13
N GLY A 132 33.82 -25.58 -20.97
CA GLY A 132 34.93 -24.63 -20.76
C GLY A 132 36.22 -25.02 -21.46
N THR A 133 36.38 -26.29 -21.85
CA THR A 133 37.55 -26.83 -22.57
C THR A 133 37.29 -26.91 -24.07
N THR A 134 36.01 -27.21 -24.45
CA THR A 134 35.61 -27.38 -25.85
C THR A 134 34.46 -26.42 -26.17
N ALA A 135 34.78 -25.17 -26.46
CA ALA A 135 33.82 -24.06 -26.64
C ALA A 135 32.72 -24.32 -27.69
N SER A 136 32.86 -25.31 -28.55
CA SER A 136 31.85 -25.72 -29.54
C SER A 136 30.69 -26.53 -28.92
N LYS A 137 30.88 -27.14 -27.74
CA LYS A 137 29.85 -27.95 -27.10
C LYS A 137 28.98 -27.06 -26.22
N THR A 138 27.71 -26.89 -26.61
CA THR A 138 26.73 -26.15 -25.86
C THR A 138 25.82 -27.14 -25.11
N TYR A 139 25.53 -26.86 -23.86
CA TYR A 139 24.64 -27.64 -22.98
C TYR A 139 23.23 -27.10 -22.97
N THR A 140 22.25 -27.97 -22.84
CA THR A 140 20.83 -27.65 -22.87
C THR A 140 20.21 -27.74 -21.44
N LEU A 141 19.52 -26.70 -21.02
CA LEU A 141 18.79 -26.68 -19.75
C LEU A 141 17.74 -27.80 -19.70
N GLY A 142 17.63 -28.48 -18.57
CA GLY A 142 16.71 -29.61 -18.33
C GLY A 142 17.18 -30.95 -18.93
N LYS A 143 18.18 -30.95 -19.84
CA LYS A 143 18.75 -32.15 -20.44
C LYS A 143 20.18 -32.43 -19.96
N ASP A 144 21.04 -31.43 -20.04
CA ASP A 144 22.45 -31.54 -19.74
C ASP A 144 22.80 -30.89 -18.39
N TYR A 145 21.99 -29.91 -17.95
CA TYR A 145 22.13 -29.26 -16.66
C TYR A 145 20.77 -28.76 -16.10
N LEU A 146 20.72 -28.59 -14.77
CA LEU A 146 19.69 -27.86 -14.05
C LEU A 146 20.25 -26.52 -13.58
N ALA A 147 19.38 -25.54 -13.46
CA ALA A 147 19.72 -24.19 -12.99
C ALA A 147 18.73 -23.77 -11.90
N GLU A 148 19.23 -23.45 -10.74
CA GLU A 148 18.41 -23.06 -9.57
C GLU A 148 18.99 -21.81 -8.92
N PHE A 149 18.12 -20.86 -8.52
CA PHE A 149 18.56 -19.69 -7.79
C PHE A 149 18.75 -20.01 -6.31
N ASN A 150 19.87 -19.60 -5.77
CA ASN A 150 20.11 -19.59 -4.34
C ASN A 150 19.32 -18.46 -3.66
N THR A 151 19.17 -18.50 -2.36
CA THR A 151 18.47 -17.47 -1.57
C THR A 151 19.11 -16.09 -1.65
N ASP A 152 20.39 -16.00 -1.98
CA ASP A 152 21.14 -14.77 -2.21
C ASP A 152 21.01 -14.22 -3.64
N GLY A 153 20.28 -14.93 -4.52
CA GLY A 153 20.06 -14.54 -5.92
C GLY A 153 21.15 -14.97 -6.89
N THR A 154 22.19 -15.71 -6.44
CA THR A 154 23.17 -16.33 -7.31
C THR A 154 22.60 -17.57 -8.00
N LEU A 155 23.14 -17.96 -9.15
CA LEU A 155 22.65 -19.10 -9.93
C LEU A 155 23.53 -20.34 -9.74
N GLN A 156 22.96 -21.41 -9.19
CA GLN A 156 23.61 -22.72 -9.13
C GLN A 156 23.31 -23.53 -10.40
N ILE A 157 24.35 -24.02 -11.04
CA ILE A 157 24.28 -24.90 -12.20
C ILE A 157 24.72 -26.29 -11.77
N THR A 158 23.87 -27.30 -11.97
CA THR A 158 24.15 -28.70 -11.66
C THR A 158 24.15 -29.52 -12.96
N MET A 159 25.28 -30.10 -13.31
CA MET A 159 25.44 -30.94 -14.52
C MET A 159 24.82 -32.31 -14.30
N ILE A 160 24.03 -32.77 -15.28
CA ILE A 160 23.31 -34.03 -15.27
C ILE A 160 23.61 -34.89 -16.50
N GLY A 161 23.24 -36.15 -16.48
CA GLY A 161 23.41 -37.07 -17.60
C GLY A 161 24.88 -37.22 -18.03
N ASP A 162 25.11 -37.33 -19.34
CA ASP A 162 26.44 -37.47 -19.94
C ASP A 162 27.30 -36.18 -19.78
N ALA A 163 26.65 -35.03 -19.52
CA ALA A 163 27.36 -33.78 -19.29
C ALA A 163 27.98 -33.70 -17.89
N ALA A 164 27.66 -34.62 -17.00
CA ALA A 164 28.18 -34.69 -15.63
C ALA A 164 29.69 -34.98 -15.53
N SER A 165 30.37 -35.28 -16.67
CA SER A 165 31.82 -35.44 -16.80
C SER A 165 32.55 -34.12 -17.07
N ALA A 166 31.87 -33.03 -17.34
CA ALA A 166 32.47 -31.72 -17.52
C ALA A 166 33.22 -31.27 -16.26
N THR A 167 34.34 -30.56 -16.43
CA THR A 167 35.14 -30.03 -15.32
C THR A 167 35.08 -28.52 -15.25
N THR A 168 34.81 -27.86 -16.37
CA THR A 168 34.72 -26.40 -16.48
C THR A 168 33.56 -26.02 -17.38
N LEU A 169 32.93 -24.88 -17.09
CA LEU A 169 31.87 -24.29 -17.90
C LEU A 169 32.25 -22.88 -18.31
N THR A 170 31.82 -22.48 -19.50
CA THR A 170 31.76 -21.07 -19.89
C THR A 170 30.32 -20.65 -20.00
N VAL A 171 29.90 -19.67 -19.19
CA VAL A 171 28.53 -19.19 -19.09
C VAL A 171 28.43 -17.74 -19.53
N ASN A 172 27.54 -17.44 -20.45
CA ASN A 172 27.21 -16.08 -20.86
C ASN A 172 25.71 -15.91 -21.08
N GLY A 173 25.24 -14.69 -20.98
CA GLY A 173 23.81 -14.38 -21.08
C GLY A 173 23.50 -12.95 -20.67
N ASN A 174 22.26 -12.76 -20.25
CA ASN A 174 21.76 -11.47 -19.75
C ASN A 174 21.44 -11.55 -18.26
N GLN A 175 21.50 -10.40 -17.60
CA GLN A 175 21.01 -10.20 -16.24
C GLN A 175 20.08 -8.99 -16.22
N ILE A 176 19.14 -8.97 -15.32
CA ILE A 176 18.28 -7.78 -15.10
C ILE A 176 19.16 -6.60 -14.67
N ASP A 177 18.75 -5.41 -15.07
CA ASP A 177 19.40 -4.15 -14.75
C ASP A 177 18.38 -3.15 -14.22
N ALA A 178 18.12 -3.22 -12.93
CA ALA A 178 17.16 -2.35 -12.26
C ALA A 178 17.51 -0.86 -12.34
N SER A 179 18.78 -0.51 -12.62
CA SER A 179 19.20 0.88 -12.81
C SER A 179 18.62 1.55 -14.07
N LYS A 180 18.06 0.75 -14.97
CA LYS A 180 17.33 1.26 -16.15
C LYS A 180 15.89 1.63 -15.86
N VAL A 181 15.33 1.18 -14.74
CA VAL A 181 14.00 1.59 -14.31
C VAL A 181 14.06 3.04 -13.85
N THR A 182 13.12 3.83 -14.31
CA THR A 182 13.03 5.27 -14.04
C THR A 182 11.71 5.64 -13.37
N ALA A 183 11.58 6.86 -12.91
CA ALA A 183 10.31 7.40 -12.39
C ALA A 183 9.18 7.31 -13.44
N ALA A 184 9.52 7.41 -14.75
CA ALA A 184 8.53 7.28 -15.82
C ALA A 184 7.93 5.87 -15.90
N ASP A 185 8.70 4.82 -15.59
CA ASP A 185 8.19 3.44 -15.56
C ASP A 185 7.24 3.23 -14.38
N ILE A 186 7.51 3.88 -13.22
CA ILE A 186 6.61 3.85 -12.05
C ILE A 186 5.33 4.61 -12.33
N VAL A 187 5.40 5.82 -12.89
CA VAL A 187 4.22 6.60 -13.31
C VAL A 187 3.43 5.84 -14.36
N GLY A 188 4.14 5.25 -15.33
CA GLY A 188 3.55 4.47 -16.39
C GLY A 188 2.70 5.28 -17.36
N GLY A 189 1.76 4.61 -17.98
CA GLY A 189 0.86 5.16 -18.99
C GLY A 189 0.14 4.07 -19.75
N VAL A 190 -0.49 4.46 -20.86
CA VAL A 190 -1.09 3.53 -21.83
C VAL A 190 -0.22 3.52 -23.06
N THR A 191 0.32 2.36 -23.40
CA THR A 191 1.15 2.16 -24.59
C THR A 191 0.33 2.26 -25.89
N SER A 192 0.98 2.37 -27.03
CA SER A 192 0.31 2.49 -28.33
C SER A 192 -0.56 1.28 -28.71
N ASP A 193 -0.27 0.12 -28.15
CA ASP A 193 -1.07 -1.11 -28.26
C ASP A 193 -2.16 -1.25 -27.16
N GLY A 194 -2.38 -0.19 -26.37
CA GLY A 194 -3.43 -0.12 -25.36
C GLY A 194 -3.09 -0.82 -24.04
N LYS A 195 -1.83 -1.24 -23.85
CA LYS A 195 -1.38 -1.89 -22.61
C LYS A 195 -1.06 -0.85 -21.53
N GLU A 196 -1.54 -1.08 -20.32
CA GLU A 196 -1.28 -0.22 -19.16
C GLU A 196 0.00 -0.60 -18.46
N THR A 197 0.71 0.41 -17.95
CA THR A 197 1.99 0.25 -17.24
C THR A 197 2.02 1.15 -15.99
N GLY A 198 2.85 0.77 -15.00
CA GLY A 198 3.05 1.56 -13.79
C GLY A 198 1.75 1.83 -13.02
N CYS A 199 1.54 3.09 -12.61
CA CYS A 199 0.36 3.51 -11.85
C CYS A 199 -0.97 3.31 -12.61
N GLU A 200 -0.97 3.23 -13.95
CA GLU A 200 -2.20 2.97 -14.70
C GLU A 200 -2.77 1.57 -14.42
N VAL A 201 -1.92 0.61 -14.06
CA VAL A 201 -2.32 -0.76 -13.71
C VAL A 201 -3.21 -0.82 -12.46
N ILE A 202 -3.19 0.21 -11.59
CA ILE A 202 -4.05 0.29 -10.39
C ILE A 202 -5.52 0.06 -10.74
N ARG A 203 -5.99 0.61 -11.87
CA ARG A 203 -7.38 0.45 -12.29
C ARG A 203 -7.79 -0.99 -12.61
N GLN A 204 -6.81 -1.89 -12.83
CA GLN A 204 -7.07 -3.29 -13.10
C GLN A 204 -7.30 -4.12 -11.83
N VAL A 205 -6.98 -3.58 -10.64
CA VAL A 205 -7.08 -4.31 -9.36
C VAL A 205 -8.52 -4.77 -9.13
N TYR A 206 -9.48 -3.85 -9.14
CA TYR A 206 -10.88 -4.23 -8.90
C TYR A 206 -11.45 -5.16 -9.98
N PRO A 207 -11.33 -4.88 -11.30
CA PRO A 207 -11.87 -5.76 -12.33
C PRO A 207 -11.26 -7.16 -12.37
N LYS A 208 -9.97 -7.30 -12.02
CA LYS A 208 -9.27 -8.60 -12.08
C LYS A 208 -9.34 -9.39 -10.78
N LEU A 209 -9.29 -8.69 -9.65
CA LEU A 209 -9.14 -9.33 -8.34
C LEU A 209 -10.40 -9.23 -7.48
N GLY A 210 -11.38 -8.38 -7.86
CA GLY A 210 -12.60 -8.15 -7.08
C GLY A 210 -12.36 -7.39 -5.77
N MET A 211 -11.17 -6.80 -5.59
CA MET A 211 -10.75 -6.10 -4.38
C MET A 211 -10.59 -4.61 -4.63
N THR A 212 -10.91 -3.79 -3.63
CA THR A 212 -10.79 -2.32 -3.75
C THR A 212 -9.41 -1.86 -3.30
N PRO A 213 -8.67 -1.07 -4.12
CA PRO A 213 -7.46 -0.42 -3.66
C PRO A 213 -7.75 0.49 -2.46
N GLY A 214 -7.02 0.28 -1.35
CA GLY A 214 -7.18 1.09 -0.13
C GLY A 214 -6.01 2.04 0.09
N ILE A 215 -4.79 1.55 -0.07
CA ILE A 215 -3.55 2.29 0.19
C ILE A 215 -2.62 2.14 -1.02
N LEU A 216 -2.30 3.26 -1.69
CA LEU A 216 -1.38 3.30 -2.81
C LEU A 216 0.01 3.73 -2.34
N LEU A 217 1.06 3.02 -2.73
CA LEU A 217 2.42 3.41 -2.39
C LEU A 217 3.44 2.94 -3.43
N ALA A 218 4.55 3.69 -3.52
CA ALA A 218 5.72 3.33 -4.32
C ALA A 218 6.98 3.58 -3.47
N PRO A 219 7.31 2.66 -2.54
CA PRO A 219 8.42 2.82 -1.61
C PRO A 219 9.74 2.97 -2.35
N GLY A 220 10.56 3.94 -1.91
CA GLY A 220 11.82 4.26 -2.58
C GLY A 220 11.68 5.06 -3.89
N TRP A 221 10.46 5.35 -4.35
CA TRP A 221 10.18 6.11 -5.57
C TRP A 221 9.31 7.36 -5.30
N SER A 222 8.44 7.31 -4.29
CA SER A 222 7.47 8.37 -4.00
C SER A 222 8.09 9.70 -3.57
N HIS A 223 9.39 9.73 -3.20
CA HIS A 223 10.15 10.96 -2.99
C HIS A 223 10.37 11.78 -4.27
N ASN A 224 10.20 11.15 -5.45
CA ASN A 224 10.25 11.85 -6.74
C ASN A 224 8.93 12.59 -6.97
N PRO A 225 8.96 13.91 -7.30
CA PRO A 225 7.74 14.72 -7.46
C PRO A 225 6.75 14.19 -8.50
N THR A 226 7.24 13.62 -9.61
CA THR A 226 6.35 13.07 -10.65
C THR A 226 5.63 11.82 -10.20
N VAL A 227 6.29 10.96 -9.43
CA VAL A 227 5.69 9.76 -8.83
C VAL A 227 4.69 10.15 -7.75
N ALA A 228 5.05 11.10 -6.87
CA ALA A 228 4.15 11.62 -5.85
C ALA A 228 2.86 12.21 -6.46
N ALA A 229 2.99 13.01 -7.53
CA ALA A 229 1.86 13.58 -8.24
C ALA A 229 0.98 12.50 -8.89
N ALA A 230 1.59 11.47 -9.51
CA ALA A 230 0.84 10.36 -10.11
C ALA A 230 0.04 9.57 -9.06
N LEU A 231 0.63 9.24 -7.91
CA LEU A 231 -0.06 8.55 -6.83
C LEU A 231 -1.22 9.37 -6.28
N GLN A 232 -1.01 10.68 -5.99
CA GLN A 232 -2.07 11.58 -5.53
C GLN A 232 -3.22 11.67 -6.54
N GLY A 233 -2.91 11.80 -7.82
CA GLY A 233 -3.93 11.87 -8.88
C GLY A 233 -4.73 10.56 -9.03
N LYS A 234 -4.14 9.41 -8.70
CA LYS A 234 -4.86 8.12 -8.74
C LYS A 234 -5.79 7.93 -7.55
N CYS A 235 -5.58 8.62 -6.42
CA CYS A 235 -6.40 8.46 -5.23
C CYS A 235 -7.86 8.89 -5.44
N GLU A 236 -8.12 9.92 -6.24
CA GLU A 236 -9.46 10.53 -6.36
C GLU A 236 -10.41 9.76 -7.26
N ASN A 237 -9.89 9.05 -8.27
CA ASN A 237 -10.74 8.40 -9.27
C ASN A 237 -10.09 7.12 -9.81
N ILE A 238 -10.45 6.00 -9.22
CA ILE A 238 -10.11 4.67 -9.72
C ILE A 238 -11.37 4.06 -10.35
N ASN A 239 -11.30 3.71 -11.63
CA ASN A 239 -12.43 3.11 -12.38
C ASN A 239 -13.71 3.96 -12.43
N GLY A 240 -13.62 5.26 -12.24
CA GLY A 240 -14.76 6.17 -12.30
C GLY A 240 -15.59 6.27 -11.02
N PHE A 241 -15.35 5.43 -10.00
CA PHE A 241 -16.18 5.41 -8.78
C PHE A 241 -15.44 5.06 -7.48
N LEU A 242 -14.25 4.45 -7.54
CA LEU A 242 -13.46 4.11 -6.36
C LEU A 242 -12.44 5.21 -6.03
N THR A 243 -12.10 5.30 -4.77
CA THR A 243 -11.09 6.21 -4.22
C THR A 243 -10.15 5.46 -3.31
N ALA A 244 -8.91 5.95 -3.13
CA ALA A 244 -7.91 5.36 -2.25
C ALA A 244 -7.14 6.47 -1.53
N GLU A 245 -6.28 6.07 -0.59
CA GLU A 245 -5.30 6.95 0.04
C GLU A 245 -3.90 6.60 -0.46
N CYS A 246 -2.97 7.54 -0.45
CA CYS A 246 -1.58 7.24 -0.75
C CYS A 246 -0.64 7.60 0.39
N VAL A 247 0.44 6.82 0.50
CA VAL A 247 1.49 7.04 1.49
C VAL A 247 2.78 7.39 0.76
N LEU A 248 3.36 8.53 1.10
CA LEU A 248 4.47 9.16 0.38
C LEU A 248 5.69 9.33 1.28
N ASP A 249 6.87 9.26 0.68
CA ASP A 249 8.14 9.47 1.35
C ASP A 249 8.70 10.86 0.99
N ILE A 250 9.11 11.65 1.97
CA ILE A 250 9.85 12.89 1.72
C ILE A 250 11.30 12.55 1.37
N ASP A 251 11.84 13.20 0.35
CA ASP A 251 13.21 13.03 -0.07
C ASP A 251 14.20 13.32 1.08
N CYS A 252 14.95 12.30 1.47
CA CYS A 252 16.04 12.37 2.47
C CYS A 252 17.39 11.89 1.88
N THR A 253 17.53 11.89 0.55
CA THR A 253 18.80 11.61 -0.17
C THR A 253 19.80 12.75 0.00
N SER A 254 20.94 12.67 -0.67
CA SER A 254 21.97 13.72 -0.65
C SER A 254 21.46 15.09 -1.06
N THR A 255 20.40 15.16 -1.88
CA THR A 255 19.74 16.40 -2.35
C THR A 255 18.44 16.71 -1.60
N GLY A 256 18.02 15.80 -0.71
CA GLY A 256 16.79 15.86 0.06
C GLY A 256 16.89 16.69 1.36
N ALA A 257 15.87 16.52 2.20
CA ALA A 257 15.84 17.10 3.55
C ALA A 257 16.77 16.32 4.48
N LYS A 258 17.82 16.98 4.96
CA LYS A 258 18.78 16.39 5.91
C LYS A 258 18.45 16.75 7.36
N LYS A 259 17.62 17.74 7.58
CA LYS A 259 17.17 18.19 8.89
C LYS A 259 15.65 18.34 8.88
N TYR A 260 15.04 18.18 10.04
CA TYR A 260 13.59 18.35 10.20
C TYR A 260 13.09 19.73 9.74
N THR A 261 13.94 20.77 9.81
CA THR A 261 13.64 22.14 9.34
C THR A 261 13.51 22.25 7.83
N ASP A 262 14.13 21.35 7.06
CA ASP A 262 14.15 21.39 5.60
C ASP A 262 12.94 20.70 4.99
N VAL A 263 12.25 19.85 5.78
CA VAL A 263 11.21 18.93 5.34
C VAL A 263 10.01 19.66 4.74
N LYS A 264 9.57 20.77 5.35
CA LYS A 264 8.47 21.59 4.82
C LYS A 264 8.74 22.05 3.39
N THR A 265 9.93 22.61 3.16
CA THR A 265 10.34 23.11 1.83
C THR A 265 10.40 21.98 0.80
N LYS A 266 10.89 20.80 1.20
CA LYS A 266 10.94 19.63 0.32
C LYS A 266 9.55 19.06 0.01
N LYS A 267 8.65 19.01 0.98
CA LYS A 267 7.25 18.63 0.76
C LYS A 267 6.57 19.55 -0.26
N GLU A 268 6.72 20.88 -0.07
CA GLU A 268 6.15 21.89 -0.96
C GLU A 268 6.72 21.77 -2.38
N ALA A 269 8.05 21.61 -2.51
CA ALA A 269 8.72 21.42 -3.80
C ALA A 269 8.29 20.14 -4.51
N SER A 270 7.89 19.09 -3.77
CA SER A 270 7.40 17.84 -4.32
C SER A 270 5.90 17.85 -4.65
N GLY A 271 5.18 18.95 -4.39
CA GLY A 271 3.74 19.07 -4.68
C GLY A 271 2.87 18.10 -3.88
N MET A 272 3.29 17.71 -2.67
CA MET A 272 2.52 16.83 -1.80
C MET A 272 1.50 17.64 -1.01
N THR A 273 0.30 17.81 -1.57
CA THR A 273 -0.75 18.71 -1.06
C THR A 273 -2.13 18.08 -0.95
N SER A 274 -2.32 16.85 -1.41
CA SER A 274 -3.63 16.18 -1.41
C SER A 274 -4.05 15.77 0.01
N GLU A 275 -5.34 15.90 0.30
CA GLU A 275 -5.97 15.36 1.50
C GLU A 275 -5.98 13.82 1.54
N HIS A 276 -5.83 13.18 0.38
CA HIS A 276 -5.70 11.74 0.23
C HIS A 276 -4.26 11.22 0.44
N ALA A 277 -3.31 12.11 0.75
CA ALA A 277 -1.91 11.77 0.89
C ALA A 277 -1.43 11.89 2.33
N TYR A 278 -0.58 10.94 2.75
CA TYR A 278 0.10 10.91 4.03
C TYR A 278 1.61 10.84 3.81
N ALA A 279 2.33 11.90 4.13
CA ALA A 279 3.77 12.00 3.92
C ALA A 279 4.56 11.70 5.19
N LEU A 280 5.69 11.01 5.05
CA LEU A 280 6.57 10.64 6.17
C LEU A 280 8.04 11.02 5.88
N TRP A 281 8.78 11.29 6.97
CA TRP A 281 10.21 11.54 6.98
C TRP A 281 10.79 11.16 8.35
N PRO A 282 12.04 10.68 8.43
CA PRO A 282 12.94 10.15 7.42
C PRO A 282 12.73 8.65 7.17
N LYS A 283 13.74 7.88 6.71
CA LYS A 283 13.68 6.42 6.64
C LYS A 283 13.61 5.80 8.03
N PHE A 284 12.94 4.65 8.11
CA PHE A 284 12.83 3.83 9.32
C PHE A 284 13.83 2.68 9.25
N ALA A 285 14.55 2.46 10.34
CA ALA A 285 15.56 1.42 10.46
C ALA A 285 15.04 0.25 11.30
N VAL A 286 15.30 -0.98 10.86
CA VAL A 286 15.11 -2.21 11.63
C VAL A 286 16.46 -2.93 11.64
N GLY A 287 17.18 -2.82 12.75
CA GLY A 287 18.61 -3.16 12.78
C GLY A 287 19.38 -2.34 11.76
N ASP A 288 20.12 -3.00 10.90
CA ASP A 288 20.94 -2.37 9.85
C ASP A 288 20.16 -2.12 8.53
N VAL A 289 18.89 -2.51 8.47
CA VAL A 289 18.07 -2.42 7.25
C VAL A 289 17.24 -1.15 7.26
N LEU A 290 17.34 -0.36 6.18
CA LEU A 290 16.57 0.86 5.98
C LEU A 290 15.34 0.63 5.11
N TYR A 291 14.20 1.04 5.61
CA TYR A 291 12.92 1.02 4.88
C TYR A 291 12.48 2.42 4.50
N ALA A 292 11.82 2.55 3.37
CA ALA A 292 10.97 3.70 3.11
C ALA A 292 9.86 3.74 4.17
N PRO A 293 9.64 4.87 4.86
CA PRO A 293 8.67 4.94 5.93
C PRO A 293 7.25 4.64 5.46
N SER A 294 6.94 4.88 4.18
CA SER A 294 5.67 4.51 3.54
C SER A 294 5.38 3.02 3.63
N ALA A 295 6.39 2.15 3.46
CA ALA A 295 6.20 0.69 3.55
C ALA A 295 5.80 0.24 4.96
N ILE A 296 6.47 0.78 6.00
CA ILE A 296 6.18 0.48 7.40
C ILE A 296 4.81 1.05 7.81
N ALA A 297 4.52 2.30 7.45
CA ALA A 297 3.26 2.95 7.79
C ALA A 297 2.05 2.25 7.12
N ALA A 298 2.15 1.88 5.84
CA ALA A 298 1.10 1.16 5.15
C ALA A 298 0.86 -0.24 5.75
N ALA A 299 1.93 -0.96 6.12
CA ALA A 299 1.82 -2.24 6.81
C ALA A 299 1.13 -2.11 8.18
N ALA A 300 1.48 -1.07 8.96
CA ALA A 300 0.83 -0.76 10.22
C ALA A 300 -0.67 -0.43 10.05
N MET A 301 -1.03 0.34 9.00
CA MET A 301 -2.44 0.64 8.67
C MET A 301 -3.20 -0.64 8.34
N SER A 302 -2.65 -1.50 7.49
CA SER A 302 -3.29 -2.77 7.13
C SER A 302 -3.50 -3.66 8.35
N ALA A 303 -2.51 -3.77 9.25
CA ALA A 303 -2.62 -4.54 10.47
C ALA A 303 -3.73 -4.00 11.40
N LYS A 304 -3.82 -2.66 11.55
CA LYS A 304 -4.86 -2.01 12.36
C LYS A 304 -6.26 -2.16 11.75
N ASP A 305 -6.38 -2.08 10.44
CA ASP A 305 -7.66 -2.31 9.78
C ASP A 305 -8.15 -3.76 9.97
N ILE A 306 -7.22 -4.74 9.91
CA ILE A 306 -7.54 -6.16 10.20
C ILE A 306 -7.99 -6.31 11.66
N GLU A 307 -7.29 -5.71 12.63
CA GLU A 307 -7.67 -5.68 14.05
C GLU A 307 -9.09 -5.10 14.25
N ALA A 308 -9.46 -4.10 13.47
CA ALA A 308 -10.76 -3.45 13.48
C ALA A 308 -11.86 -4.18 12.67
N GLY A 309 -11.58 -5.36 12.11
CA GLY A 309 -12.50 -6.10 11.25
C GLY A 309 -12.60 -5.53 9.83
N ASN A 310 -11.48 -5.17 9.25
CA ASN A 310 -11.31 -4.53 7.94
C ASN A 310 -11.97 -3.13 7.84
N LEU A 311 -11.91 -2.38 8.93
CA LEU A 311 -12.43 -1.02 9.03
C LEU A 311 -11.30 -0.06 9.40
N PRO A 312 -11.16 1.11 8.75
CA PRO A 312 -10.16 2.11 9.10
C PRO A 312 -10.64 2.98 10.29
N SER A 313 -11.09 2.32 11.36
CA SER A 313 -11.61 2.96 12.57
C SER A 313 -10.60 3.09 13.69
N LEU A 314 -9.50 2.35 13.62
CA LEU A 314 -8.37 2.47 14.53
C LEU A 314 -7.25 3.29 13.88
N TYR A 315 -6.79 4.30 14.61
CA TYR A 315 -5.73 5.19 14.14
C TYR A 315 -4.36 4.65 14.49
N ILE A 316 -3.39 4.78 13.59
CA ILE A 316 -2.01 4.36 13.87
C ILE A 316 -1.17 5.46 14.52
N GLY A 317 -1.70 6.68 14.65
CA GLY A 317 -1.05 7.75 15.41
C GLY A 317 -0.72 7.28 16.84
N ASN A 318 0.50 7.51 17.27
CA ASN A 318 1.06 7.02 18.55
C ASN A 318 1.05 5.48 18.72
N SER A 319 0.88 4.71 17.63
CA SER A 319 1.06 3.25 17.69
C SER A 319 2.52 2.88 17.72
N ALA A 320 2.87 1.83 18.47
CA ALA A 320 4.21 1.28 18.49
C ALA A 320 4.59 0.71 17.11
N LEU A 321 5.80 1.01 16.67
CA LEU A 321 6.39 0.51 15.44
C LEU A 321 7.53 -0.46 15.74
N PRO A 322 7.67 -1.57 15.01
CA PRO A 322 8.77 -2.53 15.17
C PRO A 322 10.07 -2.03 14.51
N ILE A 323 10.45 -0.77 14.79
CA ILE A 323 11.66 -0.14 14.26
C ILE A 323 12.66 0.13 15.37
N THR A 324 13.94 0.20 15.03
CA THR A 324 15.04 0.39 15.96
C THR A 324 15.66 1.79 15.89
N GLY A 325 15.35 2.55 14.82
CA GLY A 325 15.92 3.88 14.61
C GLY A 325 15.30 4.63 13.44
N LEU A 326 15.75 5.86 13.28
CA LEU A 326 15.48 6.72 12.13
C LEU A 326 16.80 7.07 11.46
N ALA A 327 16.83 7.12 10.14
CA ALA A 327 18.05 7.47 9.41
C ALA A 327 17.74 8.19 8.09
N LEU A 328 18.72 8.91 7.56
CA LEU A 328 18.73 9.41 6.18
C LEU A 328 19.03 8.27 5.18
N ASP A 329 18.96 8.55 3.88
CA ASP A 329 19.23 7.55 2.84
C ASP A 329 20.67 6.98 2.86
N ASP A 330 21.61 7.75 3.37
CA ASP A 330 23.03 7.36 3.53
C ASP A 330 23.34 6.63 4.84
N GLY A 331 22.32 6.34 5.66
CA GLY A 331 22.46 5.69 6.95
C GLY A 331 22.78 6.63 8.12
N THR A 332 22.89 7.95 7.87
CA THR A 332 23.10 8.92 8.95
C THR A 332 21.92 8.88 9.93
N GLU A 333 22.18 8.59 11.18
CA GLU A 333 21.17 8.52 12.24
C GLU A 333 20.46 9.86 12.43
N VAL A 334 19.15 9.79 12.62
CA VAL A 334 18.27 10.93 12.93
C VAL A 334 17.61 10.68 14.29
N ILE A 335 17.80 11.59 15.21
CA ILE A 335 17.13 11.56 16.52
C ILE A 335 16.20 12.74 16.60
N LEU A 336 14.94 12.50 16.91
CA LEU A 336 13.91 13.53 17.05
C LEU A 336 13.32 13.51 18.45
N ASP A 337 13.20 14.69 19.04
CA ASP A 337 12.36 14.93 20.19
C ASP A 337 10.93 15.37 19.78
N GLN A 338 10.07 15.55 20.77
CA GLN A 338 8.68 15.94 20.52
C GLN A 338 8.56 17.33 19.87
N GLU A 339 9.42 18.30 20.20
CA GLU A 339 9.37 19.65 19.64
C GLU A 339 9.74 19.61 18.16
N GLN A 340 10.79 18.88 17.80
CA GLN A 340 11.22 18.70 16.42
C GLN A 340 10.18 17.93 15.60
N ALA A 341 9.56 16.90 16.17
CA ALA A 341 8.47 16.17 15.54
C ALA A 341 7.23 17.06 15.34
N ASN A 342 6.94 17.98 16.26
CA ASN A 342 5.84 18.93 16.11
C ASN A 342 6.06 19.92 14.94
N VAL A 343 7.32 20.27 14.64
CA VAL A 343 7.64 21.07 13.43
C VAL A 343 7.26 20.30 12.17
N LEU A 344 7.55 19.01 12.12
CA LEU A 344 7.15 18.15 11.00
C LEU A 344 5.62 18.03 10.89
N ASN A 345 4.95 17.75 12.02
CA ASN A 345 3.49 17.61 12.05
C ASN A 345 2.79 18.93 11.68
N GLY A 346 3.36 20.07 12.08
CA GLY A 346 2.90 21.41 11.67
C GLY A 346 3.02 21.66 10.17
N ALA A 347 3.88 20.91 9.48
CA ALA A 347 3.99 20.94 8.01
C ALA A 347 3.15 19.84 7.32
N GLY A 348 2.35 19.05 8.05
CA GLY A 348 1.59 17.93 7.52
C GLY A 348 2.49 16.77 7.09
N VAL A 349 3.54 16.50 7.86
CA VAL A 349 4.45 15.36 7.67
C VAL A 349 4.53 14.58 8.97
N ALA A 350 4.37 13.27 8.88
CA ALA A 350 4.51 12.37 10.00
C ALA A 350 5.96 11.85 10.14
N THR A 351 6.28 11.38 11.32
CA THR A 351 7.57 10.79 11.67
C THR A 351 7.39 9.70 12.70
N ALA A 352 8.46 9.23 13.31
CA ALA A 352 8.40 8.44 14.53
C ALA A 352 9.27 9.08 15.62
N ILE A 353 8.88 8.91 16.87
CA ILE A 353 9.67 9.33 18.04
C ILE A 353 9.88 8.15 18.97
N ASN A 354 11.01 8.16 19.68
CA ASN A 354 11.30 7.15 20.69
C ASN A 354 10.76 7.63 22.06
N ALA A 355 9.65 7.01 22.46
CA ALA A 355 9.04 7.23 23.77
C ALA A 355 8.84 5.87 24.47
N ASN A 356 9.95 5.27 24.93
CA ASN A 356 10.00 3.89 25.43
C ASN A 356 9.64 2.85 24.35
N GLY A 357 10.32 2.96 23.20
CA GLY A 357 10.05 2.33 21.92
C GLY A 357 9.63 3.36 20.88
N TYR A 358 9.79 3.04 19.61
CA TYR A 358 9.41 3.95 18.55
C TYR A 358 7.90 3.93 18.32
N HIS A 359 7.31 5.10 18.26
CA HIS A 359 5.89 5.31 17.99
C HIS A 359 5.71 6.22 16.79
N LEU A 360 4.73 5.94 15.93
CA LEU A 360 4.36 6.82 14.84
C LEU A 360 3.84 8.16 15.40
N TRP A 361 4.28 9.28 14.84
CA TRP A 361 3.96 10.61 15.33
C TRP A 361 3.50 11.53 14.20
N GLY A 362 2.19 11.80 14.14
CA GLY A 362 1.53 12.67 13.17
C GLY A 362 0.21 12.12 12.68
N ASN A 363 -0.80 13.01 12.53
CA ASN A 363 -2.16 12.65 12.13
C ASN A 363 -2.65 13.45 10.91
N ASN A 364 -1.89 14.47 10.49
CA ASN A 364 -2.31 15.37 9.43
C ASN A 364 -2.08 14.76 8.04
N SER A 365 -3.01 15.01 7.13
CA SER A 365 -2.81 14.76 5.69
C SER A 365 -1.81 15.76 5.08
N CYS A 366 -1.42 15.52 3.84
CA CYS A 366 -0.58 16.46 3.09
C CYS A 366 -1.28 17.80 2.80
N ALA A 367 -2.60 17.88 2.87
CA ALA A 367 -3.33 19.14 2.70
C ALA A 367 -3.15 20.13 3.87
N TYR A 368 -2.72 19.64 5.04
CA TYR A 368 -2.40 20.51 6.17
C TYR A 368 -1.02 21.19 5.95
N PRO A 369 -0.83 22.49 6.29
CA PRO A 369 -1.75 23.38 7.00
C PRO A 369 -2.68 24.21 6.07
N ALA A 370 -2.73 23.96 4.76
CA ALA A 370 -3.57 24.72 3.84
C ALA A 370 -5.07 24.52 4.12
N THR A 371 -5.48 23.37 4.63
CA THR A 371 -6.84 23.13 5.11
C THR A 371 -6.87 22.84 6.61
N THR A 372 -7.94 23.29 7.26
CA THR A 372 -8.26 22.96 8.66
C THR A 372 -9.61 22.23 8.79
N ASP A 373 -10.27 21.94 7.67
CA ASP A 373 -11.46 21.09 7.64
C ASP A 373 -11.13 19.72 8.26
N PRO A 374 -11.80 19.30 9.33
CA PRO A 374 -11.50 18.04 10.01
C PRO A 374 -11.51 16.82 9.09
N LYS A 375 -12.34 16.83 8.05
CA LYS A 375 -12.42 15.75 7.06
C LYS A 375 -11.16 15.63 6.21
N ASP A 376 -10.53 16.74 5.87
CA ASP A 376 -9.40 16.81 4.94
C ASP A 376 -8.06 16.97 5.67
N ARG A 377 -8.07 17.57 6.87
CA ARG A 377 -6.90 17.69 7.73
C ARG A 377 -6.47 16.35 8.32
N TRP A 378 -7.40 15.63 8.94
CA TRP A 378 -7.10 14.40 9.65
C TRP A 378 -7.08 13.21 8.70
N PHE A 379 -5.91 12.67 8.42
CA PHE A 379 -5.74 11.56 7.49
C PHE A 379 -6.60 10.34 7.85
N TRP A 380 -6.77 10.05 9.15
CA TRP A 380 -7.59 8.93 9.62
C TRP A 380 -9.09 9.15 9.37
N VAL A 381 -9.54 10.38 9.56
CA VAL A 381 -10.92 10.76 9.23
C VAL A 381 -11.14 10.65 7.73
N ARG A 382 -10.17 11.14 6.91
CA ARG A 382 -10.22 11.03 5.45
C ARG A 382 -10.30 9.56 5.00
N ARG A 383 -9.47 8.66 5.56
CA ARG A 383 -9.50 7.22 5.28
C ARG A 383 -10.89 6.61 5.55
N PHE A 384 -11.53 6.99 6.66
CA PHE A 384 -12.86 6.50 6.98
C PHE A 384 -13.92 6.98 5.96
N PHE A 385 -13.84 8.23 5.53
CA PHE A 385 -14.70 8.77 4.47
C PHE A 385 -14.48 8.03 3.15
N THR A 386 -13.24 7.83 2.75
CA THR A 386 -12.86 7.11 1.52
C THR A 386 -13.37 5.68 1.52
N TRP A 387 -13.11 4.95 2.60
CA TRP A 387 -13.63 3.59 2.77
C TRP A 387 -15.17 3.55 2.70
N ARG A 388 -15.85 4.49 3.37
CA ARG A 388 -17.32 4.51 3.35
C ARG A 388 -17.87 4.86 1.98
N ARG A 389 -17.26 5.78 1.27
CA ARG A 389 -17.63 6.10 -0.13
C ARG A 389 -17.54 4.88 -1.01
N ASN A 390 -16.44 4.15 -0.95
CA ASN A 390 -16.25 2.91 -1.71
C ASN A 390 -17.29 1.85 -1.32
N SER A 391 -17.55 1.67 -0.03
CA SER A 391 -18.53 0.72 0.47
C SER A 391 -19.96 1.06 -0.02
N VAL A 392 -20.35 2.32 0.00
CA VAL A 392 -21.65 2.80 -0.54
C VAL A 392 -21.73 2.52 -2.04
N ALA A 393 -20.68 2.89 -2.80
CA ALA A 393 -20.62 2.67 -4.24
C ALA A 393 -20.79 1.19 -4.60
N LEU A 394 -20.06 0.29 -3.92
CA LEU A 394 -20.16 -1.16 -4.13
C LEU A 394 -21.53 -1.72 -3.72
N THR A 395 -22.07 -1.25 -2.61
CA THR A 395 -23.38 -1.73 -2.09
C THR A 395 -24.50 -1.43 -3.07
N TYR A 396 -24.49 -0.23 -3.67
CA TYR A 396 -25.58 0.22 -4.53
C TYR A 396 -25.31 0.14 -6.03
N GLN A 397 -24.13 -0.37 -6.45
CA GLN A 397 -23.81 -0.56 -7.86
C GLN A 397 -24.86 -1.40 -8.61
N ALA A 398 -25.41 -2.43 -7.96
CA ALA A 398 -26.45 -3.29 -8.52
C ALA A 398 -27.83 -2.62 -8.60
N ARG A 399 -27.99 -1.43 -8.00
CA ARG A 399 -29.23 -0.64 -8.04
C ARG A 399 -29.27 0.37 -9.19
N VAL A 400 -28.16 0.54 -9.91
CA VAL A 400 -28.11 1.38 -11.09
C VAL A 400 -29.09 0.83 -12.13
N ASP A 401 -29.80 1.71 -12.84
CA ASP A 401 -30.86 1.39 -13.82
C ASP A 401 -32.17 0.85 -13.19
N GLU A 402 -32.29 0.74 -11.86
CA GLU A 402 -33.59 0.46 -11.25
C GLU A 402 -34.55 1.66 -11.41
N PRO A 403 -35.87 1.41 -11.65
CA PRO A 403 -36.85 2.49 -11.73
C PRO A 403 -36.87 3.33 -10.44
N VAL A 404 -36.85 4.67 -10.59
CA VAL A 404 -36.93 5.61 -9.48
C VAL A 404 -38.30 5.50 -8.82
N ASN A 405 -38.37 4.73 -7.77
CA ASN A 405 -39.59 4.49 -6.98
C ASN A 405 -39.34 4.89 -5.52
N LYS A 406 -40.23 5.67 -4.95
CA LYS A 406 -40.10 6.18 -3.59
C LYS A 406 -39.86 5.05 -2.56
N GLN A 407 -40.71 4.04 -2.55
CA GLN A 407 -40.66 2.98 -1.55
C GLN A 407 -39.57 1.93 -1.83
N ARG A 408 -39.42 1.54 -3.08
CA ARG A 408 -38.52 0.43 -3.45
C ARG A 408 -37.06 0.85 -3.59
N LEU A 409 -36.81 2.06 -4.07
CA LEU A 409 -35.45 2.56 -4.25
C LEU A 409 -35.09 3.56 -3.14
N ILE A 410 -35.81 4.68 -3.04
CA ILE A 410 -35.39 5.81 -2.21
C ILE A 410 -35.47 5.45 -0.71
N GLU A 411 -36.63 5.03 -0.21
CA GLU A 411 -36.80 4.68 1.21
C GLU A 411 -35.92 3.49 1.59
N ASN A 412 -35.80 2.47 0.71
CA ASN A 412 -34.94 1.32 0.97
C ASN A 412 -33.45 1.70 1.13
N ILE A 413 -32.92 2.61 0.27
CA ILE A 413 -31.55 3.09 0.40
C ILE A 413 -31.37 3.87 1.70
N VAL A 414 -32.27 4.82 2.00
CA VAL A 414 -32.20 5.63 3.21
C VAL A 414 -32.25 4.77 4.46
N ASP A 415 -33.16 3.81 4.53
CA ASP A 415 -33.33 2.92 5.69
C ASP A 415 -32.12 1.99 5.85
N SER A 416 -31.62 1.38 4.75
CA SER A 416 -30.45 0.51 4.78
C SER A 416 -29.20 1.25 5.25
N GLU A 417 -28.99 2.48 4.77
CA GLU A 417 -27.87 3.30 5.18
C GLU A 417 -27.98 3.73 6.65
N ASN A 418 -29.15 4.11 7.11
CA ASN A 418 -29.36 4.51 8.51
C ASN A 418 -29.21 3.31 9.47
N ILE A 419 -29.64 2.11 9.08
CA ILE A 419 -29.39 0.89 9.87
C ILE A 419 -27.89 0.62 9.97
N THR A 420 -27.16 0.69 8.86
CA THR A 420 -25.72 0.52 8.82
C THR A 420 -25.01 1.58 9.67
N GLY A 421 -25.41 2.85 9.53
CA GLY A 421 -24.85 3.97 10.27
C GLY A 421 -25.09 3.89 11.78
N ASN A 422 -26.30 3.50 12.19
CA ASN A 422 -26.61 3.25 13.60
C ASN A 422 -25.73 2.13 14.18
N GLY A 423 -25.39 1.11 13.37
CA GLY A 423 -24.42 0.09 13.74
C GLY A 423 -23.01 0.64 13.99
N PHE A 424 -22.55 1.65 13.25
CA PHE A 424 -21.26 2.31 13.52
C PHE A 424 -21.31 3.16 14.78
N VAL A 425 -22.39 3.92 14.99
CA VAL A 425 -22.57 4.76 16.19
C VAL A 425 -22.63 3.88 17.44
N SER A 426 -23.40 2.79 17.42
CA SER A 426 -23.56 1.90 18.58
C SER A 426 -22.26 1.19 18.98
N ARG A 427 -21.35 0.95 18.01
CA ARG A 427 -20.01 0.40 18.26
C ARG A 427 -18.98 1.46 18.64
N GLY A 428 -19.35 2.75 18.71
CA GLY A 428 -18.44 3.85 19.02
C GLY A 428 -17.43 4.16 17.93
N ILE A 429 -17.70 3.79 16.67
CA ILE A 429 -16.80 4.04 15.53
C ILE A 429 -16.92 5.49 15.06
N CYS A 430 -18.12 6.06 15.07
CA CYS A 430 -18.36 7.46 14.75
C CYS A 430 -19.39 8.07 15.70
N ALA A 431 -19.36 9.38 15.86
CA ALA A 431 -20.28 10.12 16.71
C ALA A 431 -21.68 10.27 16.10
N GLY A 432 -21.78 10.21 14.78
CA GLY A 432 -23.05 10.33 14.06
C GLY A 432 -22.96 9.82 12.64
N TYR A 433 -24.09 9.28 12.16
CA TYR A 433 -24.30 8.88 10.76
C TYR A 433 -25.77 9.06 10.42
N ALA A 434 -26.09 9.77 9.35
CA ALA A 434 -27.44 9.93 8.85
C ALA A 434 -27.46 10.00 7.33
N CYS A 435 -28.29 9.15 6.72
CA CYS A 435 -28.62 9.23 5.30
C CYS A 435 -29.99 9.86 5.14
N SER A 436 -30.13 10.77 4.20
CA SER A 436 -31.38 11.44 3.89
C SER A 436 -31.56 11.65 2.39
N TYR A 437 -32.84 11.68 1.98
CA TYR A 437 -33.27 12.13 0.66
C TYR A 437 -34.06 13.41 0.84
N ASN A 438 -33.70 14.46 0.12
CA ASN A 438 -34.39 15.74 0.12
C ASN A 438 -34.94 16.04 -1.28
N ALA A 439 -36.22 16.41 -1.35
CA ALA A 439 -36.88 16.76 -2.60
C ALA A 439 -36.30 18.04 -3.24
N ASP A 440 -35.78 18.97 -2.42
CA ASP A 440 -35.19 20.21 -2.92
C ASP A 440 -33.85 19.95 -3.65
N ASP A 441 -33.11 18.92 -3.25
CA ASP A 441 -31.86 18.48 -3.89
C ASP A 441 -32.14 17.58 -5.11
N ASN A 442 -33.41 17.15 -5.31
CA ASN A 442 -33.85 16.23 -6.36
C ASN A 442 -35.04 16.80 -7.13
N PRO A 443 -34.87 17.93 -7.84
CA PRO A 443 -35.95 18.49 -8.65
C PRO A 443 -36.39 17.50 -9.73
N ILE A 444 -37.65 17.58 -10.13
CA ILE A 444 -38.23 16.64 -11.10
C ILE A 444 -37.44 16.55 -12.41
N THR A 445 -36.79 17.63 -12.82
CA THR A 445 -35.94 17.66 -14.01
C THR A 445 -34.72 16.72 -13.89
N GLU A 446 -34.08 16.64 -12.71
CA GLU A 446 -32.98 15.72 -12.45
C GLU A 446 -33.48 14.28 -12.38
N ILE A 447 -34.61 14.03 -11.71
CA ILE A 447 -35.24 12.71 -11.66
C ILE A 447 -35.59 12.20 -13.06
N LEU A 448 -36.12 13.07 -13.92
CA LEU A 448 -36.46 12.71 -15.33
C LEU A 448 -35.19 12.43 -16.16
N ASN A 449 -34.05 12.99 -15.79
CA ASN A 449 -32.75 12.69 -16.37
C ASN A 449 -32.08 11.46 -15.76
N GLY A 450 -32.75 10.76 -14.82
CA GLY A 450 -32.22 9.56 -14.16
C GLY A 450 -31.25 9.86 -13.02
N HIS A 451 -31.13 11.10 -12.55
CA HIS A 451 -30.25 11.49 -11.46
C HIS A 451 -31.00 11.55 -10.12
N VAL A 452 -30.51 10.78 -9.13
CA VAL A 452 -31.06 10.76 -7.78
C VAL A 452 -29.92 11.00 -6.78
N GLN A 453 -30.07 12.00 -5.92
CA GLN A 453 -29.08 12.40 -4.93
C GLN A 453 -29.51 12.02 -3.51
N PHE A 454 -28.61 11.36 -2.77
CA PHE A 454 -28.71 11.12 -1.34
C PHE A 454 -27.62 11.89 -0.59
N LYS A 455 -27.95 12.37 0.60
CA LYS A 455 -26.99 13.05 1.47
C LYS A 455 -26.67 12.18 2.68
N ILE A 456 -25.37 11.89 2.86
CA ILE A 456 -24.86 11.18 4.02
C ILE A 456 -24.06 12.16 4.88
N ALA A 457 -24.55 12.43 6.09
CA ALA A 457 -23.82 13.15 7.13
C ALA A 457 -23.09 12.14 8.02
N LEU A 458 -21.76 12.24 8.08
CA LEU A 458 -20.89 11.29 8.77
C LEU A 458 -19.91 12.06 9.66
N ALA A 459 -19.78 11.65 10.92
CA ALA A 459 -18.93 12.29 11.92
C ALA A 459 -18.01 11.28 12.63
N PRO A 460 -16.88 10.85 12.00
CA PRO A 460 -15.84 10.08 12.69
C PRO A 460 -15.24 10.90 13.83
N TYR A 461 -14.71 10.22 14.86
CA TYR A 461 -13.99 10.91 15.92
C TYR A 461 -12.65 11.45 15.39
N THR A 462 -12.28 12.66 15.84
CA THR A 462 -10.97 13.25 15.56
C THR A 462 -9.92 12.76 16.57
N PRO A 463 -8.62 12.68 16.22
CA PRO A 463 -7.60 12.30 17.18
C PRO A 463 -7.45 13.36 18.29
N ALA A 464 -7.25 12.92 19.53
CA ALA A 464 -6.84 13.78 20.63
C ALA A 464 -5.32 14.05 20.51
N GLU A 465 -4.95 15.02 19.69
CA GLU A 465 -3.54 15.31 19.37
C GLU A 465 -2.79 16.02 20.48
N PHE A 466 -3.48 16.76 21.33
CA PHE A 466 -2.92 17.48 22.47
C PHE A 466 -3.79 17.29 23.71
N ILE A 467 -3.19 16.81 24.79
CA ILE A 467 -3.86 16.65 26.08
C ILE A 467 -3.08 17.46 27.11
N GLU A 468 -3.73 18.44 27.73
CA GLU A 468 -3.15 19.32 28.72
C GLU A 468 -3.68 19.00 30.12
N PHE A 469 -2.78 18.84 31.06
CA PHE A 469 -3.11 18.74 32.49
C PHE A 469 -2.62 19.99 33.20
N VAL A 470 -3.53 20.76 33.81
CA VAL A 470 -3.21 21.96 34.58
C VAL A 470 -3.18 21.60 36.07
N PHE A 471 -2.02 21.74 36.68
CA PHE A 471 -1.88 21.50 38.11
C PHE A 471 -1.99 22.82 38.87
N SER A 472 -2.75 22.82 39.97
CA SER A 472 -2.82 23.91 40.94
C SER A 472 -2.55 23.37 42.35
N PHE A 473 -1.84 24.17 43.14
CA PHE A 473 -1.64 23.84 44.56
C PHE A 473 -2.93 24.15 45.32
N ASP A 474 -3.49 23.15 46.01
CA ASP A 474 -4.69 23.32 46.84
C ASP A 474 -4.28 23.65 48.27
N THR A 475 -4.30 24.96 48.56
CA THR A 475 -3.96 25.47 49.90
C THR A 475 -4.99 25.07 50.96
N SER A 476 -6.29 24.95 50.56
CA SER A 476 -7.38 24.61 51.48
C SER A 476 -7.31 23.15 51.93
N ALA A 477 -6.90 22.23 51.04
CA ALA A 477 -6.68 20.82 51.40
C ALA A 477 -5.51 20.68 52.38
N LEU A 478 -4.44 21.46 52.18
CA LEU A 478 -3.29 21.46 53.11
C LEU A 478 -3.69 22.03 54.48
N GLU A 479 -4.42 23.16 54.52
CA GLU A 479 -4.89 23.75 55.79
C GLU A 479 -5.81 22.79 56.57
N THR A 480 -6.74 22.12 55.87
CA THR A 480 -7.61 21.10 56.47
C THR A 480 -6.80 19.95 57.04
N ALA A 481 -5.79 19.45 56.31
CA ALA A 481 -4.95 18.35 56.79
C ALA A 481 -4.05 18.71 57.97
N LEU A 482 -3.67 19.98 58.13
CA LEU A 482 -2.89 20.45 59.27
C LEU A 482 -3.72 20.74 60.52
N ASN A 483 -5.03 20.98 60.39
CA ASN A 483 -5.93 21.30 61.47
C ASN A 483 -6.82 20.11 61.92
N SER A 484 -6.71 18.97 61.23
CA SER A 484 -7.35 17.70 61.63
C SER A 484 -6.40 16.85 62.50
#